data_235b3f6bc8b44f0a45e208d2568f444d
#
_entry.id   235b3f6bc8b44f0a45e208d2568f444d
#
_cell.length_a   1.000
_cell.length_b   1.000
_cell.length_c   1.000
_cell.angle_alpha   90.00
_cell.angle_beta   90.00
_cell.angle_gamma   90.00
#
_symmetry.space_group_name_H-M   'P 1'
#
loop_
_entity.id
_entity.type
_entity.pdbx_description
1 polymer ?
#
loop_
_entity_poly.entity_id
_entity_poly.type
_entity_poly.pdbx_seq_one_letter_code
_entity_poly.pdbx_strand_id
1 'polypeptide(L)'
;MKRLSLLLVMIFILLGSLLATEVTIGAGNEQARKPVDMYWKNSLFQTLYYPDELTFAAGTITGVKFYNNFTTDLPSKPIKIWLGTTTQATLSTYIPSTQLTLVFDGMVNFPMGSNTIDITFTTPFMYTGNNLVMFVQRPMDTDWFSSSDKFLCQTVGTARSLNHQSDSTTYDPAAPPASPTISGQFPKTT
;
A
#
# COMPACT_ATOMS: atom_id res chain seq x y z
N MET A 1 34.00 -44.00 -44.29
CA MET A 1 33.31 -42.67 -44.22
C MET A 1 32.31 -42.74 -43.08
N LYS A 2 32.66 -42.20 -41.93
CA LYS A 2 31.81 -42.21 -40.72
C LYS A 2 30.90 -40.99 -40.77
N ARG A 3 29.59 -41.22 -40.81
CA ARG A 3 28.59 -40.15 -40.75
C ARG A 3 28.45 -39.69 -39.29
N LEU A 4 28.85 -38.46 -39.02
CA LEU A 4 28.68 -37.80 -37.72
C LEU A 4 27.25 -37.24 -37.66
N SER A 5 26.38 -37.89 -36.90
CA SER A 5 25.01 -37.37 -36.63
C SER A 5 25.10 -36.29 -35.58
N LEU A 6 24.88 -35.06 -36.00
CA LEU A 6 24.78 -33.88 -35.10
C LEU A 6 23.38 -33.89 -34.43
N LEU A 7 23.35 -34.29 -33.16
CA LEU A 7 22.11 -34.24 -32.34
C LEU A 7 21.92 -32.81 -31.85
N LEU A 8 21.06 -32.07 -32.53
CA LEU A 8 20.66 -30.72 -32.11
C LEU A 8 19.68 -30.84 -30.94
N VAL A 9 20.16 -30.68 -29.70
CA VAL A 9 19.33 -30.62 -28.53
C VAL A 9 18.70 -29.24 -28.49
N MET A 10 17.44 -29.15 -28.90
CA MET A 10 16.62 -27.95 -28.82
C MET A 10 16.16 -27.79 -27.35
N ILE A 11 16.88 -26.98 -26.56
CA ILE A 11 16.44 -26.59 -25.23
C ILE A 11 15.31 -25.59 -25.40
N PHE A 12 14.06 -26.04 -25.29
CA PHE A 12 12.91 -25.19 -25.11
C PHE A 12 12.96 -24.58 -23.68
N ILE A 13 13.49 -23.38 -23.55
CA ILE A 13 13.31 -22.59 -22.36
C ILE A 13 11.83 -22.18 -22.35
N LEU A 14 11.00 -22.91 -21.60
CA LEU A 14 9.66 -22.43 -21.24
C LEU A 14 9.84 -21.18 -20.37
N LEU A 15 9.84 -20.02 -20.99
CA LEU A 15 9.56 -18.76 -20.32
C LEU A 15 8.08 -18.80 -19.90
N GLY A 16 7.80 -19.46 -18.78
CA GLY A 16 6.53 -19.30 -18.10
C GLY A 16 6.40 -17.83 -17.72
N SER A 17 5.51 -17.09 -18.36
CA SER A 17 5.08 -15.80 -17.87
C SER A 17 4.50 -16.03 -16.48
N LEU A 18 5.23 -15.66 -15.44
CA LEU A 18 4.69 -15.55 -14.09
C LEU A 18 3.63 -14.43 -14.13
N LEU A 19 2.38 -14.83 -14.31
CA LEU A 19 1.27 -13.91 -14.13
C LEU A 19 1.25 -13.52 -12.65
N ALA A 20 1.34 -12.22 -12.37
CA ALA A 20 1.17 -11.71 -11.02
C ALA A 20 -0.24 -12.08 -10.54
N THR A 21 -0.34 -12.72 -9.37
CA THR A 21 -1.63 -13.01 -8.74
C THR A 21 -2.05 -11.78 -7.95
N GLU A 22 -3.26 -11.30 -8.20
CA GLU A 22 -3.85 -10.21 -7.44
C GLU A 22 -4.67 -10.76 -6.27
N VAL A 23 -4.48 -10.17 -5.09
CA VAL A 23 -5.26 -10.46 -3.89
C VAL A 23 -5.92 -9.19 -3.42
N THR A 24 -7.24 -9.19 -3.31
CA THR A 24 -8.02 -8.04 -2.84
C THR A 24 -8.45 -8.25 -1.40
N ILE A 25 -8.12 -7.30 -0.54
CA ILE A 25 -8.47 -7.27 0.89
C ILE A 25 -9.40 -6.10 1.15
N GLY A 26 -10.47 -6.37 1.88
CA GLY A 26 -11.50 -5.39 2.20
C GLY A 26 -12.65 -5.33 1.18
N ALA A 27 -13.87 -5.25 1.68
CA ALA A 27 -15.08 -5.18 0.86
C ALA A 27 -15.27 -3.84 0.14
N GLY A 28 -14.75 -2.74 0.74
CA GLY A 28 -14.93 -1.40 0.19
C GLY A 28 -16.37 -0.89 0.32
N ASN A 29 -17.08 -1.29 1.36
CA ASN A 29 -18.47 -0.93 1.64
C ASN A 29 -18.63 0.38 2.42
N GLU A 30 -17.51 0.99 2.79
CA GLU A 30 -17.42 2.29 3.46
C GLU A 30 -16.56 3.26 2.65
N GLN A 31 -16.63 4.54 2.98
CA GLN A 31 -15.78 5.57 2.40
C GLN A 31 -15.05 6.36 3.49
N ALA A 32 -13.73 6.47 3.37
CA ALA A 32 -12.91 7.24 4.31
C ALA A 32 -11.70 7.87 3.61
N ARG A 33 -11.06 8.83 4.29
CA ARG A 33 -9.84 9.49 3.82
C ARG A 33 -8.60 8.67 4.22
N LYS A 34 -8.58 7.39 3.82
CA LYS A 34 -7.51 6.42 4.08
C LYS A 34 -7.24 5.62 2.81
N PRO A 35 -6.00 5.33 2.45
CA PRO A 35 -4.77 5.48 3.23
C PRO A 35 -4.13 6.86 3.16
N VAL A 36 -4.68 7.79 2.38
CA VAL A 36 -4.15 9.15 2.19
C VAL A 36 -5.27 10.15 2.50
N ASP A 37 -5.02 11.09 3.40
CA ASP A 37 -5.97 12.13 3.73
C ASP A 37 -5.65 13.41 2.94
N MET A 38 -6.38 13.63 1.85
CA MET A 38 -6.18 14.79 0.97
C MET A 38 -6.77 16.08 1.54
N TYR A 39 -7.64 15.99 2.55
CA TYR A 39 -8.21 17.17 3.23
C TYR A 39 -7.19 17.91 4.09
N TRP A 40 -6.10 17.26 4.51
CA TRP A 40 -5.01 17.86 5.25
C TRP A 40 -3.76 17.96 4.39
N LYS A 41 -2.88 18.92 4.66
CA LYS A 41 -1.64 19.13 3.89
C LYS A 41 -0.66 17.97 3.99
N ASN A 42 -0.70 17.22 5.09
CA ASN A 42 0.03 15.96 5.19
C ASN A 42 -0.71 14.94 6.06
N SER A 43 -0.39 13.67 5.85
CA SER A 43 -0.93 12.57 6.66
C SER A 43 0.02 11.40 6.75
N LEU A 44 -0.08 10.67 7.87
CA LEU A 44 0.48 9.34 8.08
C LEU A 44 -0.66 8.35 8.29
N PHE A 45 -0.54 7.20 7.66
CA PHE A 45 -1.47 6.09 7.83
C PHE A 45 -0.70 4.78 7.87
N GLN A 46 -0.97 3.93 8.87
CA GLN A 46 -0.40 2.60 8.96
C GLN A 46 -1.49 1.57 9.22
N THR A 47 -1.42 0.42 8.57
CA THR A 47 -2.40 -0.67 8.76
C THR A 47 -1.74 -2.03 8.71
N LEU A 48 -2.43 -3.04 9.29
CA LEU A 48 -2.09 -4.45 9.19
C LEU A 48 -2.98 -5.15 8.16
N TYR A 49 -2.39 -6.10 7.43
CA TYR A 49 -3.09 -7.14 6.69
C TYR A 49 -2.67 -8.50 7.24
N TYR A 50 -3.64 -9.37 7.50
CA TYR A 50 -3.40 -10.63 8.17
C TYR A 50 -3.11 -11.74 7.15
N PRO A 51 -2.34 -12.78 7.52
CA PRO A 51 -1.95 -13.85 6.59
C PRO A 51 -3.14 -14.58 5.95
N ASP A 52 -4.25 -14.73 6.68
CA ASP A 52 -5.49 -15.34 6.18
C ASP A 52 -6.22 -14.49 5.13
N GLU A 53 -6.00 -13.17 5.14
CA GLU A 53 -6.52 -12.25 4.12
C GLU A 53 -5.66 -12.22 2.86
N LEU A 54 -4.35 -12.44 2.99
CA LEU A 54 -3.39 -12.40 1.88
C LEU A 54 -3.49 -13.62 0.96
N THR A 55 -4.03 -14.75 1.44
CA THR A 55 -4.26 -15.99 0.67
C THR A 55 -3.00 -16.64 0.08
N PHE A 56 -1.80 -16.13 0.38
CA PHE A 56 -0.50 -16.71 0.03
C PHE A 56 0.46 -16.63 1.22
N ALA A 57 1.27 -17.67 1.40
CA ALA A 57 2.17 -17.79 2.55
C ALA A 57 3.45 -16.95 2.41
N ALA A 58 3.94 -16.78 1.20
CA ALA A 58 5.14 -16.01 0.86
C ALA A 58 5.14 -15.64 -0.63
N GLY A 59 5.85 -14.57 -0.97
CA GLY A 59 5.96 -14.12 -2.36
C GLY A 59 6.47 -12.69 -2.48
N THR A 60 6.68 -12.25 -3.71
CA THR A 60 7.11 -10.88 -3.99
C THR A 60 5.90 -10.00 -4.27
N ILE A 61 5.72 -8.95 -3.47
CA ILE A 61 4.70 -7.92 -3.69
C ILE A 61 5.32 -6.84 -4.58
N THR A 62 4.72 -6.58 -5.74
CA THR A 62 5.25 -5.67 -6.75
C THR A 62 4.46 -4.38 -6.91
N GLY A 63 3.33 -4.26 -6.24
CA GLY A 63 2.48 -3.08 -6.32
C GLY A 63 1.30 -3.14 -5.38
N VAL A 64 0.53 -2.06 -5.37
CA VAL A 64 -0.71 -1.94 -4.61
C VAL A 64 -1.73 -1.17 -5.42
N LYS A 65 -3.00 -1.54 -5.30
CA LYS A 65 -4.12 -0.78 -5.86
C LYS A 65 -5.01 -0.26 -4.74
N PHE A 66 -5.38 1.02 -4.82
CA PHE A 66 -6.41 1.62 -4.00
C PHE A 66 -7.62 1.96 -4.87
N TYR A 67 -8.76 2.14 -4.25
CA TYR A 67 -10.01 2.45 -4.92
C TYR A 67 -10.55 3.76 -4.37
N ASN A 68 -10.55 4.81 -5.19
CA ASN A 68 -11.04 6.12 -4.78
C ASN A 68 -12.47 6.37 -5.27
N ASN A 69 -13.11 7.35 -4.65
CA ASN A 69 -14.32 8.03 -5.12
C ASN A 69 -14.15 9.52 -4.80
N PHE A 70 -13.40 10.21 -5.66
CA PHE A 70 -13.01 11.59 -5.43
C PHE A 70 -13.96 12.57 -6.12
N THR A 71 -14.14 13.71 -5.50
CA THR A 71 -14.89 14.85 -6.06
C THR A 71 -13.98 15.85 -6.77
N THR A 72 -12.66 15.70 -6.61
CA THR A 72 -11.62 16.59 -7.13
C THR A 72 -10.63 15.79 -7.96
N ASP A 73 -10.18 16.36 -9.07
CA ASP A 73 -9.07 15.80 -9.86
C ASP A 73 -7.75 16.26 -9.26
N LEU A 74 -6.94 15.33 -8.77
CA LEU A 74 -5.70 15.60 -8.06
C LEU A 74 -4.50 14.97 -8.78
N PRO A 75 -3.95 15.64 -9.80
CA PRO A 75 -2.76 15.16 -10.49
C PRO A 75 -1.50 15.30 -9.63
N SER A 76 -0.55 14.41 -9.84
CA SER A 76 0.84 14.49 -9.34
C SER A 76 0.96 14.79 -7.84
N LYS A 77 0.35 13.98 -6.99
CA LYS A 77 0.49 14.10 -5.54
C LYS A 77 1.62 13.22 -5.01
N PRO A 78 2.54 13.78 -4.18
CA PRO A 78 3.65 13.00 -3.63
C PRO A 78 3.12 11.98 -2.61
N ILE A 79 3.51 10.72 -2.77
CA ILE A 79 3.14 9.62 -1.88
C ILE A 79 4.39 8.77 -1.61
N LYS A 80 4.53 8.33 -0.37
CA LYS A 80 5.53 7.33 0.02
C LYS A 80 4.84 6.14 0.65
N ILE A 81 5.31 4.94 0.32
CA ILE A 81 4.80 3.67 0.86
C ILE A 81 5.95 2.82 1.33
N TRP A 82 5.82 2.31 2.55
CA TRP A 82 6.71 1.31 3.13
C TRP A 82 5.92 0.05 3.43
N LEU A 83 6.57 -1.09 3.27
CA LEU A 83 6.07 -2.40 3.69
C LEU A 83 7.02 -3.04 4.69
N GLY A 84 6.47 -3.89 5.54
CA GLY A 84 7.21 -4.70 6.50
C GLY A 84 6.34 -5.81 7.04
N THR A 85 6.89 -6.61 7.95
CA THR A 85 6.15 -7.65 8.64
C THR A 85 6.25 -7.50 10.15
N THR A 86 5.22 -7.94 10.88
CA THR A 86 5.20 -7.92 12.34
C THR A 86 4.42 -9.10 12.90
N THR A 87 4.73 -9.48 14.11
CA THR A 87 3.93 -10.45 14.88
C THR A 87 2.83 -9.79 15.72
N GLN A 88 2.76 -8.46 15.73
CA GLN A 88 1.72 -7.73 16.46
C GLN A 88 0.34 -8.02 15.86
N ALA A 89 -0.60 -8.44 16.68
CA ALA A 89 -1.99 -8.69 16.24
C ALA A 89 -2.81 -7.39 16.12
N THR A 90 -2.37 -6.30 16.74
CA THR A 90 -3.01 -4.99 16.74
C THR A 90 -1.95 -3.89 16.76
N LEU A 91 -2.33 -2.68 16.31
CA LEU A 91 -1.49 -1.50 16.35
C LEU A 91 -1.94 -0.55 17.48
N SER A 92 -1.03 -0.17 18.36
CA SER A 92 -1.22 0.87 19.37
C SER A 92 -0.29 2.07 19.16
N THR A 93 0.84 1.82 18.53
CA THR A 93 1.85 2.81 18.14
C THR A 93 2.36 2.49 16.75
N TYR A 94 2.87 3.50 16.04
CA TYR A 94 3.49 3.26 14.73
C TYR A 94 4.73 2.37 14.84
N ILE A 95 4.90 1.51 13.85
CA ILE A 95 6.18 0.90 13.53
C ILE A 95 6.92 1.92 12.66
N PRO A 96 8.07 2.48 13.11
CA PRO A 96 8.79 3.50 12.36
C PRO A 96 9.24 3.02 10.97
N SER A 97 9.32 3.94 10.01
CA SER A 97 9.76 3.61 8.65
C SER A 97 11.19 3.05 8.59
N THR A 98 12.02 3.32 9.59
CA THR A 98 13.36 2.73 9.74
C THR A 98 13.36 1.21 9.93
N GLN A 99 12.23 0.63 10.31
CA GLN A 99 12.01 -0.82 10.48
C GLN A 99 11.27 -1.44 9.28
N LEU A 100 10.95 -0.65 8.27
CA LEU A 100 10.18 -1.03 7.10
C LEU A 100 11.02 -0.80 5.82
N THR A 101 10.62 -1.43 4.73
CA THR A 101 11.23 -1.25 3.42
C THR A 101 10.45 -0.18 2.64
N LEU A 102 11.12 0.87 2.19
CA LEU A 102 10.55 1.85 1.27
C LEU A 102 10.34 1.17 -0.09
N VAL A 103 9.09 1.01 -0.49
CA VAL A 103 8.72 0.33 -1.74
C VAL A 103 8.30 1.30 -2.84
N PHE A 104 7.84 2.49 -2.46
CA PHE A 104 7.43 3.54 -3.40
C PHE A 104 7.71 4.93 -2.81
N ASP A 105 8.31 5.81 -3.63
CA ASP A 105 8.46 7.26 -3.37
C ASP A 105 8.27 7.97 -4.71
N GLY A 106 7.11 8.57 -4.92
CA GLY A 106 6.79 9.12 -6.23
C GLY A 106 5.49 9.91 -6.27
N MET A 107 5.14 10.34 -7.48
CA MET A 107 3.93 11.09 -7.77
C MET A 107 2.81 10.15 -8.20
N VAL A 108 1.61 10.34 -7.64
CA VAL A 108 0.41 9.55 -7.94
C VAL A 108 -0.69 10.49 -8.42
N ASN A 109 -1.41 10.08 -9.45
CA ASN A 109 -2.61 10.77 -9.92
C ASN A 109 -3.84 10.17 -9.24
N PHE A 110 -4.69 11.02 -8.69
CA PHE A 110 -5.97 10.64 -8.12
C PHE A 110 -7.10 11.34 -8.90
N PRO A 111 -7.59 10.73 -9.99
CA PRO A 111 -8.62 11.35 -10.81
C PRO A 111 -9.96 11.42 -10.07
N MET A 112 -10.77 12.41 -10.44
CA MET A 112 -12.15 12.56 -9.98
C MET A 112 -13.00 11.34 -10.37
N GLY A 113 -13.99 11.03 -9.56
CA GLY A 113 -14.89 9.88 -9.73
C GLY A 113 -14.37 8.62 -9.08
N SER A 114 -14.99 7.49 -9.44
CA SER A 114 -14.64 6.17 -8.94
C SER A 114 -13.57 5.53 -9.83
N ASN A 115 -12.37 5.34 -9.29
CA ASN A 115 -11.23 4.82 -10.04
C ASN A 115 -10.45 3.78 -9.23
N THR A 116 -9.67 2.97 -9.95
CA THR A 116 -8.60 2.16 -9.38
C THR A 116 -7.29 2.92 -9.56
N ILE A 117 -6.59 3.15 -8.46
CA ILE A 117 -5.29 3.80 -8.42
C ILE A 117 -4.23 2.71 -8.31
N ASP A 118 -3.53 2.44 -9.40
CA ASP A 118 -2.51 1.40 -9.51
C ASP A 118 -1.13 2.02 -9.23
N ILE A 119 -0.42 1.49 -8.23
CA ILE A 119 0.90 1.94 -7.81
C ILE A 119 1.87 0.78 -7.92
N THR A 120 2.68 0.77 -8.99
CA THR A 120 3.77 -0.20 -9.14
C THR A 120 4.94 0.22 -8.25
N PHE A 121 5.46 -0.69 -7.46
CA PHE A 121 6.57 -0.42 -6.57
C PHE A 121 7.89 -0.28 -7.32
N THR A 122 8.68 0.73 -6.94
CA THR A 122 10.06 0.89 -7.44
C THR A 122 11.00 -0.13 -6.83
N THR A 123 10.69 -0.61 -5.63
CA THR A 123 11.41 -1.68 -4.93
C THR A 123 10.41 -2.77 -4.55
N PRO A 124 10.43 -3.95 -5.22
CA PRO A 124 9.57 -5.06 -4.83
C PRO A 124 9.82 -5.52 -3.40
N PHE A 125 8.79 -5.92 -2.68
CA PHE A 125 8.87 -6.37 -1.29
C PHE A 125 8.75 -7.89 -1.20
N MET A 126 9.76 -8.55 -0.61
CA MET A 126 9.71 -9.99 -0.32
C MET A 126 8.90 -10.22 0.95
N TYR A 127 7.66 -10.70 0.81
CA TYR A 127 6.83 -11.11 1.93
C TYR A 127 7.15 -12.55 2.31
N THR A 128 7.42 -12.79 3.59
CA THR A 128 7.84 -14.10 4.12
C THR A 128 6.89 -14.64 5.19
N GLY A 129 5.67 -14.13 5.27
CA GLY A 129 4.69 -14.48 6.31
C GLY A 129 4.57 -13.43 7.40
N ASN A 130 3.81 -13.74 8.46
CA ASN A 130 3.37 -12.84 9.52
C ASN A 130 2.39 -11.76 9.03
N ASN A 131 1.98 -10.85 9.91
CA ASN A 131 1.13 -9.74 9.53
C ASN A 131 1.91 -8.75 8.66
N LEU A 132 1.36 -8.40 7.49
CA LEU A 132 1.92 -7.39 6.61
C LEU A 132 1.57 -6.00 7.15
N VAL A 133 2.58 -5.16 7.30
CA VAL A 133 2.44 -3.74 7.65
C VAL A 133 2.52 -2.93 6.36
N MET A 134 1.55 -2.06 6.13
CA MET A 134 1.64 -1.01 5.12
C MET A 134 1.63 0.35 5.83
N PHE A 135 2.65 1.16 5.56
CA PHE A 135 2.76 2.53 6.05
C PHE A 135 2.75 3.48 4.86
N VAL A 136 1.80 4.41 4.84
CA VAL A 136 1.61 5.37 3.77
C VAL A 136 1.78 6.78 4.32
N GLN A 137 2.58 7.59 3.64
CA GLN A 137 2.72 9.02 3.91
C GLN A 137 2.27 9.83 2.70
N ARG A 138 1.45 10.85 2.95
CA ARG A 138 1.38 12.05 2.13
C ARG A 138 2.34 13.05 2.76
N PRO A 139 3.49 13.37 2.14
CA PRO A 139 4.38 14.43 2.60
C PRO A 139 3.66 15.77 2.68
N MET A 140 4.22 16.74 3.44
CA MET A 140 3.68 18.08 3.53
C MET A 140 3.55 18.70 2.13
N ASP A 141 2.33 19.08 1.78
CA ASP A 141 1.97 19.78 0.55
C ASP A 141 1.65 21.25 0.83
N THR A 142 1.62 22.09 -0.18
CA THR A 142 1.18 23.49 -0.07
C THR A 142 -0.32 23.60 0.16
N ASP A 143 -1.09 22.64 -0.39
CA ASP A 143 -2.55 22.68 -0.47
C ASP A 143 -3.22 21.52 0.27
N TRP A 144 -4.42 21.78 0.72
CA TRP A 144 -5.42 20.79 1.15
C TRP A 144 -6.56 20.77 0.12
N PHE A 145 -7.33 19.66 0.11
CA PHE A 145 -8.37 19.45 -0.90
C PHE A 145 -9.72 19.12 -0.25
N SER A 146 -10.63 18.53 -1.00
CA SER A 146 -11.97 18.26 -0.53
C SER A 146 -12.03 17.19 0.58
N SER A 147 -12.80 17.43 1.62
CA SER A 147 -13.13 16.40 2.62
C SER A 147 -13.99 15.26 2.06
N SER A 148 -14.54 15.46 0.87
CA SER A 148 -15.33 14.46 0.14
C SER A 148 -14.48 13.55 -0.73
N ASP A 149 -13.17 13.81 -0.86
CA ASP A 149 -12.23 12.95 -1.57
C ASP A 149 -11.89 11.73 -0.69
N LYS A 150 -12.51 10.61 -0.98
CA LYS A 150 -12.47 9.41 -0.14
C LYS A 150 -12.10 8.17 -0.92
N PHE A 151 -11.51 7.22 -0.22
CA PHE A 151 -11.24 5.88 -0.71
C PHE A 151 -12.31 4.90 -0.22
N LEU A 152 -12.48 3.80 -0.94
CA LEU A 152 -13.29 2.68 -0.49
C LEU A 152 -12.56 2.00 0.66
N CYS A 153 -13.27 1.78 1.75
CA CYS A 153 -12.74 1.26 3.00
C CYS A 153 -13.64 0.17 3.59
N GLN A 154 -13.15 -0.45 4.63
CA GLN A 154 -13.89 -1.37 5.50
C GLN A 154 -13.42 -1.18 6.94
N THR A 155 -14.29 -1.43 7.90
CA THR A 155 -13.94 -1.48 9.32
C THR A 155 -14.02 -2.92 9.83
N VAL A 156 -12.90 -3.43 10.39
CA VAL A 156 -12.83 -4.74 11.05
C VAL A 156 -11.99 -4.61 12.32
N GLY A 157 -12.57 -5.00 13.44
CA GLY A 157 -11.92 -4.85 14.73
C GLY A 157 -11.81 -3.38 15.17
N THR A 158 -10.90 -3.07 16.08
CA THR A 158 -10.78 -1.75 16.72
C THR A 158 -9.38 -1.14 16.65
N ALA A 159 -8.35 -1.93 16.41
CA ALA A 159 -6.94 -1.50 16.51
C ALA A 159 -6.10 -2.05 15.34
N ARG A 160 -6.61 -1.93 14.12
CA ARG A 160 -5.98 -2.43 12.90
C ARG A 160 -5.16 -1.36 12.21
N SER A 161 -5.52 -0.09 12.37
CA SER A 161 -4.88 1.01 11.70
C SER A 161 -4.65 2.21 12.59
N LEU A 162 -3.67 3.02 12.22
CA LEU A 162 -3.25 4.25 12.87
C LEU A 162 -3.24 5.38 11.86
N ASN A 163 -3.63 6.59 12.28
CA ASN A 163 -3.49 7.77 11.44
C ASN A 163 -3.17 9.04 12.24
N HIS A 164 -2.41 9.93 11.58
CA HIS A 164 -2.22 11.33 11.92
C HIS A 164 -2.37 12.20 10.68
N GLN A 165 -2.83 13.44 10.87
CA GLN A 165 -2.92 14.45 9.82
C GLN A 165 -2.70 15.84 10.40
N SER A 166 -2.19 16.77 9.57
CA SER A 166 -1.97 18.17 9.97
C SER A 166 -1.82 19.09 8.76
N ASP A 167 -2.16 20.37 8.97
CA ASP A 167 -1.87 21.44 8.01
C ASP A 167 -0.58 22.21 8.35
N SER A 168 -0.04 22.02 9.55
CA SER A 168 1.07 22.84 10.07
C SER A 168 2.27 22.02 10.57
N THR A 169 2.05 20.76 10.96
CA THR A 169 3.12 19.89 11.49
C THR A 169 3.58 18.92 10.41
N THR A 170 4.83 19.01 10.01
CA THR A 170 5.46 18.01 9.13
C THR A 170 5.78 16.76 9.94
N TYR A 171 5.30 15.61 9.49
CA TYR A 171 5.57 14.34 10.15
C TYR A 171 6.79 13.66 9.55
N ASP A 172 7.67 13.16 10.44
CA ASP A 172 8.77 12.29 10.06
C ASP A 172 8.33 10.82 10.23
N PRO A 173 8.25 10.03 9.16
CA PRO A 173 7.90 8.62 9.27
C PRO A 173 8.97 7.77 9.96
N ALA A 174 10.20 8.27 10.10
CA ALA A 174 11.26 7.60 10.88
C ALA A 174 11.10 7.80 12.39
N ALA A 175 10.45 8.90 12.79
CA ALA A 175 10.11 9.23 14.16
C ALA A 175 8.63 9.68 14.25
N PRO A 176 7.68 8.78 13.96
CA PRO A 176 6.27 9.16 13.88
C PRO A 176 5.73 9.61 15.24
N PRO A 177 4.71 10.49 15.25
CA PRO A 177 4.19 11.06 16.49
C PRO A 177 3.59 9.99 17.40
N ALA A 178 3.69 10.23 18.70
CA ALA A 178 3.00 9.43 19.71
C ALA A 178 1.47 9.68 19.66
N SER A 179 0.70 8.77 20.25
CA SER A 179 -0.76 8.92 20.41
C SER A 179 -1.54 9.05 19.08
N PRO A 180 -1.39 8.10 18.16
CA PRO A 180 -2.16 8.11 16.92
C PRO A 180 -3.65 7.91 17.17
N THR A 181 -4.48 8.34 16.22
CA THR A 181 -5.86 7.88 16.16
C THR A 181 -5.87 6.40 15.77
N ILE A 182 -6.39 5.55 16.66
CA ILE A 182 -6.48 4.10 16.47
C ILE A 182 -7.85 3.75 15.89
N SER A 183 -7.90 2.84 14.93
CA SER A 183 -9.14 2.44 14.26
C SER A 183 -9.07 1.02 13.72
N GLY A 184 -10.23 0.39 13.54
CA GLY A 184 -10.38 -0.84 12.73
C GLY A 184 -10.53 -0.58 11.24
N GLN A 185 -10.57 0.68 10.80
CA GLN A 185 -10.86 1.04 9.41
C GLN A 185 -9.59 1.04 8.55
N PHE A 186 -9.65 0.37 7.41
CA PHE A 186 -8.55 0.27 6.45
C PHE A 186 -9.09 0.37 5.01
N PRO A 187 -8.26 0.77 4.03
CA PRO A 187 -8.66 0.86 2.65
C PRO A 187 -8.87 -0.52 2.04
N LYS A 188 -9.84 -0.65 1.11
CA LYS A 188 -9.88 -1.75 0.16
C LYS A 188 -8.60 -1.69 -0.66
N THR A 189 -7.86 -2.79 -0.70
CA THR A 189 -6.51 -2.86 -1.27
C THR A 189 -6.34 -4.14 -2.08
N THR A 190 -5.75 -4.02 -3.24
CA THR A 190 -5.32 -5.18 -4.05
C THR A 190 -3.84 -5.16 -4.20
#